data_41063b15f49d72efc55069acd26af2b7
#
_entry.id   41063b15f49d72efc55069acd26af2b7
#
_cell.length_a   1.000
_cell.length_b   1.000
_cell.length_c   1.000
_cell.angle_alpha   90.00
_cell.angle_beta   90.00
_cell.angle_gamma   90.00
#
_symmetry.space_group_name_H-M   'P 1'
#
loop_
_entity.id
_entity.type
_entity.pdbx_description
1 polymer ?
#
loop_
_entity_poly.entity_id
_entity_poly.type
_entity_poly.pdbx_seq_one_letter_code
_entity_poly.pdbx_strand_id
1 'polypeptide(L)'
;MRRLRLRIDGQTKDPRFKYRLQVDLSGVSEIGEANEDPLMDAYIDYAPNNSFSVKFGQRTTYADNRELWMSSNSLQLVERSRLTSAFASIREFGVFVTGRIKSGRGSFLRPYFVLSNGDGKNVMDNDRGGLKLGGRIDYLPFGLFTNIGQFRQIDVMREQVPKLVVGVHYSHNSGMSSRRGRYSGRILYLNNNDEESLPDYSKYGVDFLFKYRGFSALGEYVKSSAIVPVDITQRVRNDGTISMDFTPGVDGNGDLNDIINYVKGRMM
;
A
#
# COMPACT_ATOMS: atom_id res chain seq x y z
N MET A 1 19.72 -16.06 2.53
CA MET A 1 18.45 -16.45 1.87
C MET A 1 17.57 -15.22 1.86
N ARG A 2 17.13 -14.73 0.70
CA ARG A 2 16.46 -13.42 0.60
C ARG A 2 14.97 -13.44 0.96
N ARG A 3 14.32 -14.59 0.85
CA ARG A 3 12.91 -14.79 1.21
C ARG A 3 12.70 -16.20 1.71
N LEU A 4 12.21 -16.30 2.93
CA LEU A 4 11.80 -17.57 3.55
C LEU A 4 10.43 -17.36 4.15
N ARG A 5 9.36 -17.78 3.44
CA ARG A 5 7.99 -17.52 3.82
C ARG A 5 7.21 -18.79 4.05
N LEU A 6 6.58 -18.85 5.20
CA LEU A 6 5.56 -19.85 5.51
C LEU A 6 4.19 -19.21 5.33
N ARG A 7 3.32 -19.86 4.55
CA ARG A 7 1.94 -19.42 4.33
C ARG A 7 0.97 -20.56 4.55
N ILE A 8 -0.06 -20.29 5.32
CA ILE A 8 -1.18 -21.16 5.61
C ILE A 8 -2.43 -20.49 5.07
N ASP A 9 -3.08 -21.10 4.10
CA ASP A 9 -4.40 -20.71 3.59
C ASP A 9 -5.40 -21.80 3.96
N GLY A 10 -6.57 -21.40 4.41
CA GLY A 10 -7.63 -22.35 4.74
C GLY A 10 -9.03 -21.77 4.55
N GLN A 11 -10.01 -22.65 4.72
CA GLN A 11 -11.42 -22.27 4.78
C GLN A 11 -12.09 -22.96 5.97
N THR A 12 -13.15 -22.34 6.48
CA THR A 12 -13.96 -22.93 7.53
C THR A 12 -14.94 -23.97 6.96
N LYS A 13 -15.79 -24.55 7.80
CA LYS A 13 -16.89 -25.44 7.35
C LYS A 13 -17.83 -24.70 6.37
N ASP A 14 -18.03 -23.42 6.57
CA ASP A 14 -18.70 -22.55 5.59
C ASP A 14 -17.66 -22.02 4.58
N PRO A 15 -17.73 -22.44 3.30
CA PRO A 15 -16.74 -22.09 2.28
C PRO A 15 -16.69 -20.57 1.95
N ARG A 16 -17.66 -19.79 2.45
CA ARG A 16 -17.66 -18.34 2.32
C ARG A 16 -16.59 -17.67 3.19
N PHE A 17 -16.16 -18.34 4.27
CA PHE A 17 -15.13 -17.84 5.17
C PHE A 17 -13.81 -18.56 4.90
N LYS A 18 -12.81 -17.76 4.51
CA LYS A 18 -11.43 -18.19 4.27
C LYS A 18 -10.50 -17.42 5.19
N TYR A 19 -9.33 -17.96 5.44
CA TYR A 19 -8.31 -17.26 6.23
C TYR A 19 -6.93 -17.44 5.61
N ARG A 20 -6.06 -16.51 5.92
CA ARG A 20 -4.63 -16.57 5.60
C ARG A 20 -3.80 -16.15 6.79
N LEU A 21 -2.74 -16.90 7.02
CA LEU A 21 -1.61 -16.52 7.86
C LEU A 21 -0.34 -16.65 7.04
N GLN A 22 0.49 -15.61 7.00
CA GLN A 22 1.78 -15.65 6.31
C GLN A 22 2.83 -14.96 7.18
N VAL A 23 3.97 -15.62 7.35
CA VAL A 23 5.15 -15.11 8.04
C VAL A 23 6.36 -15.14 7.13
N ASP A 24 7.27 -14.18 7.30
CA ASP A 24 8.56 -14.13 6.61
C ASP A 24 9.69 -14.28 7.63
N LEU A 25 10.43 -15.35 7.51
CA LEU A 25 11.52 -15.73 8.41
C LEU A 25 12.90 -15.35 7.84
N SER A 26 12.95 -14.56 6.77
CA SER A 26 14.21 -14.19 6.10
C SER A 26 15.01 -13.11 6.82
N GLY A 27 14.42 -12.39 7.79
CA GLY A 27 15.05 -11.26 8.46
C GLY A 27 15.17 -9.99 7.63
N VAL A 28 14.64 -9.99 6.39
CA VAL A 28 14.69 -8.84 5.46
C VAL A 28 13.29 -8.49 4.98
N SER A 29 12.91 -7.23 5.06
CA SER A 29 11.62 -6.74 4.59
C SER A 29 11.51 -6.76 3.05
N GLU A 30 10.29 -6.57 2.53
CA GLU A 30 10.05 -6.51 1.08
C GLU A 30 10.71 -5.31 0.39
N ILE A 31 11.17 -4.34 1.15
CA ILE A 31 11.88 -3.13 0.69
C ILE A 31 13.37 -3.13 1.07
N GLY A 32 13.89 -4.26 1.59
CA GLY A 32 15.31 -4.44 1.89
C GLY A 32 15.77 -3.94 3.26
N GLU A 33 14.86 -3.49 4.12
CA GLU A 33 15.15 -3.11 5.51
C GLU A 33 15.13 -4.34 6.44
N ALA A 34 15.73 -4.24 7.63
CA ALA A 34 15.65 -5.30 8.64
C ALA A 34 14.17 -5.59 8.99
N ASN A 35 13.83 -6.87 9.07
CA ASN A 35 12.48 -7.31 9.39
C ASN A 35 12.44 -7.87 10.80
N GLU A 36 12.14 -7.03 11.77
CA GLU A 36 12.04 -7.42 13.17
C GLU A 36 10.75 -8.22 13.44
N ASP A 37 9.70 -7.95 12.67
CA ASP A 37 8.40 -8.60 12.82
C ASP A 37 8.11 -9.56 11.67
N PRO A 38 8.07 -10.86 11.93
CA PRO A 38 7.88 -11.85 10.86
C PRO A 38 6.47 -11.87 10.26
N LEU A 39 5.45 -11.38 10.97
CA LEU A 39 4.06 -11.45 10.49
C LEU A 39 3.88 -10.59 9.25
N MET A 40 3.43 -11.18 8.16
CA MET A 40 3.10 -10.50 6.91
C MET A 40 1.59 -10.33 6.74
N ASP A 41 0.90 -11.43 6.54
CA ASP A 41 -0.54 -11.41 6.33
C ASP A 41 -1.23 -12.22 7.45
N ALA A 42 -2.26 -11.65 8.06
CA ALA A 42 -3.15 -12.32 8.99
C ALA A 42 -4.56 -11.74 8.79
N TYR A 43 -5.40 -12.44 8.04
CA TYR A 43 -6.74 -11.93 7.75
C TYR A 43 -7.77 -13.04 7.57
N ILE A 44 -9.03 -12.67 7.78
CA ILE A 44 -10.22 -13.45 7.42
C ILE A 44 -10.84 -12.82 6.18
N ASP A 45 -11.31 -13.65 5.26
CA ASP A 45 -11.98 -13.27 4.01
C ASP A 45 -13.41 -13.83 4.01
N TYR A 46 -14.38 -12.97 4.01
CA TYR A 46 -15.77 -13.33 3.79
C TYR A 46 -16.14 -13.07 2.33
N ALA A 47 -16.36 -14.14 1.58
CA ALA A 47 -16.72 -14.11 0.16
C ALA A 47 -18.05 -14.83 -0.07
N PRO A 48 -19.21 -14.17 0.07
CA PRO A 48 -20.53 -14.78 -0.10
C PRO A 48 -20.76 -15.30 -1.52
N ASN A 49 -20.03 -14.73 -2.48
CA ASN A 49 -20.04 -15.18 -3.89
C ASN A 49 -18.71 -14.82 -4.58
N ASN A 50 -18.56 -15.22 -5.83
CA ASN A 50 -17.34 -14.99 -6.61
C ASN A 50 -17.13 -13.52 -7.06
N SER A 51 -18.09 -12.65 -6.79
CA SER A 51 -18.06 -11.27 -7.26
C SER A 51 -17.87 -10.24 -6.15
N PHE A 52 -17.93 -10.67 -4.89
CA PHE A 52 -17.79 -9.80 -3.74
C PHE A 52 -17.00 -10.48 -2.63
N SER A 53 -16.12 -9.73 -1.97
CA SER A 53 -15.34 -10.22 -0.85
C SER A 53 -14.99 -9.06 0.10
N VAL A 54 -15.10 -9.32 1.38
CA VAL A 54 -14.66 -8.43 2.46
C VAL A 54 -13.58 -9.16 3.26
N LYS A 55 -12.43 -8.52 3.41
CA LYS A 55 -11.32 -9.02 4.21
C LYS A 55 -11.10 -8.13 5.41
N PHE A 56 -10.87 -8.74 6.56
CA PHE A 56 -10.53 -8.05 7.80
C PHE A 56 -9.24 -8.60 8.38
N GLY A 57 -8.32 -7.73 8.73
CA GLY A 57 -7.02 -8.07 9.28
C GLY A 57 -5.86 -7.41 8.53
N GLN A 58 -4.64 -7.89 8.77
CA GLN A 58 -3.44 -7.35 8.13
C GLN A 58 -3.19 -8.03 6.79
N ARG A 59 -3.02 -7.20 5.77
CA ARG A 59 -2.71 -7.68 4.42
C ARG A 59 -2.17 -6.56 3.51
N THR A 60 -1.73 -6.93 2.31
CA THR A 60 -1.33 -5.96 1.27
C THR A 60 -2.50 -5.04 0.91
N THR A 61 -2.26 -3.73 0.96
CA THR A 61 -3.24 -2.72 0.52
C THR A 61 -3.37 -2.69 -1.00
N TYR A 62 -4.49 -2.16 -1.48
CA TYR A 62 -4.77 -2.09 -2.93
C TYR A 62 -4.77 -0.67 -3.49
N ALA A 63 -4.73 0.34 -2.63
CA ALA A 63 -5.00 1.70 -3.01
C ALA A 63 -3.78 2.53 -3.42
N ASP A 64 -2.56 1.98 -3.31
CA ASP A 64 -1.36 2.78 -3.52
C ASP A 64 -0.76 2.64 -4.93
N ASN A 65 -0.63 1.42 -5.46
CA ASN A 65 -0.20 1.18 -6.83
C ASN A 65 -0.46 -0.27 -7.29
N ARG A 66 -0.28 -0.57 -8.57
CA ARG A 66 -0.57 -1.89 -9.14
C ARG A 66 0.43 -2.96 -8.75
N GLU A 67 1.71 -2.64 -8.74
CA GLU A 67 2.76 -3.63 -8.45
C GLU A 67 2.60 -4.26 -7.06
N LEU A 68 2.00 -3.56 -6.09
CA LEU A 68 1.69 -4.11 -4.77
C LEU A 68 0.85 -5.39 -4.79
N TRP A 69 -0.01 -5.54 -5.77
CA TRP A 69 -0.88 -6.70 -5.91
C TRP A 69 -0.18 -7.91 -6.45
N MET A 70 0.99 -7.69 -7.07
CA MET A 70 1.75 -8.76 -7.71
C MET A 70 2.56 -9.49 -6.66
N SER A 71 2.50 -10.81 -6.71
CA SER A 71 3.34 -11.63 -5.85
C SER A 71 4.81 -11.35 -6.14
N SER A 72 5.62 -11.28 -5.11
CA SER A 72 7.08 -11.14 -5.26
C SER A 72 7.74 -12.26 -6.09
N ASN A 73 7.04 -13.41 -6.25
CA ASN A 73 7.49 -14.53 -7.11
C ASN A 73 7.08 -14.36 -8.57
N SER A 74 6.35 -13.32 -8.92
CA SER A 74 5.82 -13.05 -10.27
C SER A 74 6.24 -11.68 -10.81
N LEU A 75 7.24 -11.08 -10.20
CA LEU A 75 7.87 -9.86 -10.67
C LEU A 75 8.77 -10.18 -11.86
N GLN A 76 8.96 -9.24 -12.75
CA GLN A 76 9.88 -9.33 -13.89
C GLN A 76 11.33 -9.25 -13.44
N LEU A 77 11.59 -8.42 -12.44
CA LEU A 77 12.90 -8.23 -11.82
C LEU A 77 12.87 -8.78 -10.39
N VAL A 78 14.05 -8.99 -9.81
CA VAL A 78 14.21 -9.54 -8.46
C VAL A 78 13.57 -8.65 -7.39
N GLU A 79 13.59 -7.33 -7.62
CA GLU A 79 13.06 -6.32 -6.70
C GLU A 79 11.83 -5.63 -7.27
N ARG A 80 11.05 -5.06 -6.35
CA ARG A 80 9.98 -4.14 -6.68
C ARG A 80 10.55 -2.83 -7.24
N SER A 81 9.74 -2.15 -8.05
CA SER A 81 10.10 -0.85 -8.60
C SER A 81 10.39 0.18 -7.50
N ARG A 82 11.18 1.19 -7.85
CA ARG A 82 11.40 2.33 -6.94
C ARG A 82 10.11 3.09 -6.64
N LEU A 83 9.14 3.10 -7.56
CA LEU A 83 7.82 3.67 -7.33
C LEU A 83 7.13 2.96 -6.16
N THR A 84 7.07 1.63 -6.16
CA THR A 84 6.48 0.88 -5.06
C THR A 84 7.19 1.17 -3.73
N SER A 85 8.51 1.12 -3.70
CA SER A 85 9.26 1.38 -2.46
C SER A 85 9.15 2.83 -1.98
N ALA A 86 8.89 3.77 -2.90
CA ALA A 86 8.78 5.19 -2.57
C ALA A 86 7.38 5.58 -2.05
N PHE A 87 6.30 4.99 -2.57
CA PHE A 87 4.94 5.48 -2.36
C PHE A 87 4.02 4.51 -1.63
N ALA A 88 4.39 3.24 -1.52
CA ALA A 88 3.48 2.23 -1.01
C ALA A 88 3.70 1.88 0.46
N SER A 89 2.62 1.88 1.23
CA SER A 89 2.47 1.05 2.42
C SER A 89 2.13 -0.35 1.96
N ILE A 90 3.09 -1.27 2.04
CA ILE A 90 2.88 -2.59 1.45
C ILE A 90 1.78 -3.36 2.17
N ARG A 91 1.72 -3.29 3.51
CA ARG A 91 0.72 -3.95 4.35
C ARG A 91 0.16 -3.02 5.41
N GLU A 92 -1.11 -3.19 5.69
CA GLU A 92 -1.85 -2.42 6.69
C GLU A 92 -2.89 -3.31 7.35
N PHE A 93 -3.28 -3.00 8.57
CA PHE A 93 -4.39 -3.63 9.26
C PHE A 93 -5.68 -2.86 8.96
N GLY A 94 -6.76 -3.57 8.59
CA GLY A 94 -8.01 -2.90 8.27
C GLY A 94 -9.07 -3.78 7.62
N VAL A 95 -10.01 -3.11 6.95
CA VAL A 95 -11.08 -3.71 6.14
C VAL A 95 -10.81 -3.44 4.67
N PHE A 96 -10.90 -4.49 3.86
CA PHE A 96 -10.64 -4.44 2.43
C PHE A 96 -11.80 -5.05 1.67
N VAL A 97 -12.51 -4.24 0.91
CA VAL A 97 -13.65 -4.68 0.12
C VAL A 97 -13.24 -4.81 -1.35
N THR A 98 -13.61 -5.90 -1.98
CA THR A 98 -13.32 -6.13 -3.40
C THR A 98 -14.57 -6.56 -4.14
N GLY A 99 -14.77 -5.97 -5.32
CA GLY A 99 -15.88 -6.27 -6.20
C GLY A 99 -15.41 -6.78 -7.57
N ARG A 100 -16.30 -7.46 -8.28
CA ARG A 100 -16.17 -7.81 -9.69
C ARG A 100 -17.51 -7.72 -10.36
N ILE A 101 -17.67 -6.76 -11.24
CA ILE A 101 -18.91 -6.46 -11.95
C ILE A 101 -18.67 -6.72 -13.44
N LYS A 102 -19.52 -7.53 -14.06
CA LYS A 102 -19.50 -7.70 -15.52
C LYS A 102 -20.10 -6.46 -16.15
N SER A 103 -19.38 -5.83 -17.06
CA SER A 103 -19.76 -4.62 -17.75
C SER A 103 -19.83 -4.87 -19.26
N GLY A 104 -21.03 -5.10 -19.77
CA GLY A 104 -21.26 -5.29 -21.21
C GLY A 104 -20.60 -6.54 -21.81
N ARG A 105 -20.17 -6.44 -23.06
CA ARG A 105 -19.73 -7.54 -23.96
C ARG A 105 -18.40 -8.21 -23.52
N GLY A 106 -18.34 -8.73 -22.29
CA GLY A 106 -17.17 -9.47 -21.81
C GLY A 106 -16.14 -8.62 -21.05
N SER A 107 -16.36 -7.33 -20.90
CA SER A 107 -15.56 -6.46 -20.04
C SER A 107 -15.94 -6.61 -18.56
N PHE A 108 -15.01 -6.19 -17.68
CA PHE A 108 -15.22 -6.22 -16.24
C PHE A 108 -14.75 -4.91 -15.59
N LEU A 109 -15.48 -4.51 -14.54
CA LEU A 109 -15.06 -3.51 -13.58
C LEU A 109 -14.74 -4.21 -12.25
N ARG A 110 -13.67 -3.79 -11.60
CA ARG A 110 -13.24 -4.31 -10.31
C ARG A 110 -13.01 -3.15 -9.35
N PRO A 111 -14.05 -2.77 -8.59
CA PRO A 111 -13.90 -1.79 -7.54
C PRO A 111 -13.22 -2.41 -6.32
N TYR A 112 -12.41 -1.60 -5.63
CA TYR A 112 -11.74 -1.92 -4.37
C TYR A 112 -11.85 -0.75 -3.43
N PHE A 113 -12.06 -1.07 -2.18
CA PHE A 113 -12.13 -0.10 -1.11
C PHE A 113 -11.26 -0.56 0.06
N VAL A 114 -10.61 0.37 0.70
CA VAL A 114 -9.72 0.13 1.85
C VAL A 114 -10.04 1.13 2.94
N LEU A 115 -10.25 0.61 4.14
CA LEU A 115 -10.26 1.36 5.39
C LEU A 115 -9.26 0.68 6.31
N SER A 116 -8.13 1.33 6.61
CA SER A 116 -7.05 0.76 7.39
C SER A 116 -6.49 1.77 8.40
N ASN A 117 -5.66 1.29 9.31
CA ASN A 117 -4.94 2.16 10.23
C ASN A 117 -3.93 3.08 9.52
N GLY A 118 -3.48 2.72 8.32
CA GLY A 118 -2.57 3.55 7.53
C GLY A 118 -1.11 3.54 7.96
N ASP A 119 -0.78 3.02 9.14
CA ASP A 119 0.56 3.10 9.76
C ASP A 119 1.54 2.09 9.18
N GLY A 120 1.04 1.14 8.44
CA GLY A 120 1.86 0.08 7.86
C GLY A 120 1.71 -1.26 8.57
N LYS A 121 2.74 -2.08 8.44
CA LYS A 121 2.77 -3.45 8.90
C LYS A 121 3.00 -3.52 10.42
N ASN A 122 2.17 -4.31 11.13
CA ASN A 122 2.31 -4.64 12.56
C ASN A 122 2.29 -3.41 13.51
N VAL A 123 1.77 -2.29 13.06
CA VAL A 123 1.56 -1.10 13.90
C VAL A 123 0.11 -1.12 14.35
N MET A 124 -0.09 -1.21 15.66
CA MET A 124 -1.40 -1.23 16.31
C MET A 124 -1.40 -0.31 17.55
N ASP A 125 -0.42 0.57 17.64
CA ASP A 125 -0.30 1.51 18.74
C ASP A 125 -1.45 2.52 18.69
N ASN A 126 -1.87 2.94 19.88
CA ASN A 126 -2.85 4.02 20.02
C ASN A 126 -2.11 5.34 19.88
N ASP A 127 -2.11 5.89 18.68
CA ASP A 127 -1.53 7.19 18.39
C ASP A 127 -2.62 8.22 18.05
N ARG A 128 -2.21 9.46 17.80
CA ARG A 128 -3.10 10.53 17.31
C ARG A 128 -3.30 10.47 15.79
N GLY A 129 -2.74 9.47 15.12
CA GLY A 129 -2.96 9.21 13.71
C GLY A 129 -4.42 8.84 13.43
N GLY A 130 -4.87 9.19 12.25
CA GLY A 130 -6.21 8.86 11.78
C GLY A 130 -6.23 7.52 11.03
N LEU A 131 -7.26 7.37 10.22
CA LEU A 131 -7.43 6.21 9.37
C LEU A 131 -7.01 6.53 7.94
N LYS A 132 -6.56 5.51 7.24
CA LYS A 132 -6.41 5.56 5.79
C LYS A 132 -7.70 5.12 5.12
N LEU A 133 -8.22 5.98 4.27
CA LEU A 133 -9.31 5.70 3.36
C LEU A 133 -8.77 5.64 1.95
N GLY A 134 -9.05 4.56 1.22
CA GLY A 134 -8.56 4.43 -0.14
C GLY A 134 -9.50 3.62 -1.03
N GLY A 135 -9.37 3.85 -2.31
CA GLY A 135 -10.13 3.13 -3.31
C GLY A 135 -9.40 3.01 -4.64
N ARG A 136 -9.85 2.03 -5.41
CA ARG A 136 -9.34 1.73 -6.73
C ARG A 136 -10.44 1.18 -7.61
N ILE A 137 -10.42 1.53 -8.88
CA ILE A 137 -11.26 0.92 -9.91
C ILE A 137 -10.37 0.42 -11.02
N ASP A 138 -10.44 -0.88 -11.30
CA ASP A 138 -9.81 -1.51 -12.45
C ASP A 138 -10.85 -1.78 -13.54
N TYR A 139 -10.57 -1.37 -14.76
CA TYR A 139 -11.35 -1.70 -15.95
C TYR A 139 -10.59 -2.68 -16.84
N LEU A 140 -11.24 -3.79 -17.18
CA LEU A 140 -10.71 -4.86 -18.02
C LEU A 140 -11.53 -4.94 -19.31
N PRO A 141 -11.20 -4.17 -20.35
CA PRO A 141 -11.99 -4.08 -21.59
C PRO A 141 -12.06 -5.40 -22.35
N PHE A 142 -11.00 -6.20 -22.32
CA PHE A 142 -10.89 -7.47 -23.04
C PHE A 142 -11.13 -8.70 -22.16
N GLY A 143 -11.85 -8.52 -21.05
CA GLY A 143 -12.16 -9.59 -20.11
C GLY A 143 -11.05 -9.93 -19.13
N LEU A 144 -11.27 -10.97 -18.35
CA LEU A 144 -10.33 -11.42 -17.35
C LEU A 144 -9.10 -12.06 -17.99
N PHE A 145 -7.96 -11.92 -17.34
CA PHE A 145 -6.72 -12.61 -17.68
C PHE A 145 -6.81 -14.09 -17.31
N THR A 146 -6.14 -14.94 -18.07
CA THR A 146 -6.04 -16.38 -17.79
C THR A 146 -5.32 -16.60 -16.46
N ASN A 147 -5.86 -17.51 -15.62
CA ASN A 147 -5.30 -17.87 -14.32
C ASN A 147 -4.87 -16.67 -13.45
N ILE A 148 -5.74 -15.68 -13.37
CA ILE A 148 -5.52 -14.48 -12.56
C ILE A 148 -4.24 -13.72 -12.97
N GLY A 149 -3.92 -13.72 -14.26
CA GLY A 149 -2.71 -13.12 -14.84
C GLY A 149 -2.54 -11.62 -14.58
N GLN A 150 -3.62 -10.88 -14.24
CA GLN A 150 -3.56 -9.48 -13.86
C GLN A 150 -2.77 -9.21 -12.55
N PHE A 151 -2.47 -10.26 -11.77
CA PHE A 151 -1.67 -10.17 -10.54
C PHE A 151 -0.24 -10.70 -10.73
N ARG A 152 0.23 -10.77 -11.95
CA ARG A 152 1.60 -11.15 -12.31
C ARG A 152 2.15 -10.11 -13.28
N GLN A 153 3.44 -9.77 -13.19
CA GLN A 153 4.05 -8.85 -14.16
C GLN A 153 4.23 -9.53 -15.52
N ILE A 154 4.74 -10.75 -15.53
CA ILE A 154 5.11 -11.45 -16.75
C ILE A 154 3.92 -12.22 -17.33
N ASP A 155 3.81 -12.28 -18.65
CA ASP A 155 2.81 -13.09 -19.36
C ASP A 155 3.26 -14.55 -19.50
N VAL A 156 3.34 -15.26 -18.35
CA VAL A 156 3.70 -16.69 -18.31
C VAL A 156 2.66 -17.56 -19.03
N MET A 157 1.40 -17.12 -19.02
CA MET A 157 0.28 -17.86 -19.62
C MET A 157 0.22 -17.72 -21.14
N ARG A 158 1.02 -16.79 -21.72
CA ARG A 158 1.05 -16.48 -23.15
C ARG A 158 -0.36 -16.22 -23.68
N GLU A 159 -1.03 -15.20 -23.13
CA GLU A 159 -2.40 -14.81 -23.46
C GLU A 159 -2.62 -14.85 -24.99
N GLN A 160 -3.54 -15.68 -25.46
CA GLN A 160 -3.77 -15.89 -26.90
C GLN A 160 -4.49 -14.71 -27.55
N VAL A 161 -5.19 -13.91 -26.75
CA VAL A 161 -5.84 -12.66 -27.16
C VAL A 161 -5.30 -11.53 -26.30
N PRO A 162 -5.23 -10.30 -26.85
CA PRO A 162 -4.79 -9.15 -26.06
C PRO A 162 -5.59 -9.03 -24.75
N LYS A 163 -4.90 -8.78 -23.65
CA LYS A 163 -5.50 -8.48 -22.35
C LYS A 163 -4.98 -7.15 -21.84
N LEU A 164 -5.88 -6.35 -21.31
CA LEU A 164 -5.58 -5.03 -20.75
C LEU A 164 -6.34 -4.86 -19.45
N VAL A 165 -5.70 -4.28 -18.48
CA VAL A 165 -6.35 -3.66 -17.33
C VAL A 165 -5.82 -2.26 -17.18
N VAL A 166 -6.73 -1.30 -17.01
CA VAL A 166 -6.43 0.09 -16.67
C VAL A 166 -7.02 0.35 -15.30
N GLY A 167 -6.24 0.96 -14.42
CA GLY A 167 -6.65 1.27 -13.06
C GLY A 167 -6.46 2.74 -12.71
N VAL A 168 -7.37 3.24 -11.90
CA VAL A 168 -7.25 4.54 -11.21
C VAL A 168 -7.38 4.31 -9.72
N HIS A 169 -6.61 5.03 -8.92
CA HIS A 169 -6.65 4.89 -7.48
C HIS A 169 -6.49 6.23 -6.77
N TYR A 170 -7.04 6.28 -5.58
CA TYR A 170 -6.88 7.38 -4.63
C TYR A 170 -6.81 6.83 -3.22
N SER A 171 -5.99 7.43 -2.37
CA SER A 171 -5.98 7.20 -0.93
C SER A 171 -5.66 8.49 -0.17
N HIS A 172 -6.30 8.63 0.98
CA HIS A 172 -6.01 9.66 1.97
C HIS A 172 -5.69 8.98 3.29
N ASN A 173 -4.62 9.42 3.94
CA ASN A 173 -4.11 8.87 5.18
C ASN A 173 -3.82 10.01 6.14
N SER A 174 -4.56 10.06 7.22
CA SER A 174 -4.43 11.11 8.24
C SER A 174 -3.42 10.73 9.30
N GLY A 175 -2.53 11.65 9.62
CA GLY A 175 -1.59 11.49 10.71
C GLY A 175 -0.49 10.46 10.47
N MET A 176 0.39 10.72 9.52
CA MET A 176 1.44 9.78 9.10
C MET A 176 2.84 10.35 9.28
N SER A 177 3.76 9.54 9.79
CA SER A 177 5.19 9.91 9.86
C SER A 177 5.87 9.95 8.51
N SER A 178 5.36 9.25 7.51
CA SER A 178 5.90 9.25 6.16
C SER A 178 4.85 8.85 5.14
N ARG A 179 5.11 9.15 3.86
CA ARG A 179 4.26 8.71 2.74
C ARG A 179 4.03 7.19 2.64
N ARG A 180 4.75 6.38 3.39
CA ARG A 180 4.65 4.91 3.39
C ARG A 180 4.02 4.33 4.65
N GLY A 181 3.73 5.14 5.64
CA GLY A 181 3.24 4.71 6.92
C GLY A 181 4.23 4.97 8.06
N ARG A 182 3.77 4.79 9.29
CA ARG A 182 4.55 5.01 10.50
C ARG A 182 5.71 4.02 10.61
N TYR A 183 5.44 2.75 10.42
CA TYR A 183 6.44 1.69 10.53
C TYR A 183 7.61 1.86 9.56
N SER A 184 7.35 2.36 8.38
CA SER A 184 8.34 2.51 7.30
C SER A 184 9.49 3.47 7.61
N GLY A 185 9.44 4.23 8.67
CA GLY A 185 10.52 5.12 9.06
C GLY A 185 10.78 5.12 10.55
N ARG A 186 9.96 4.45 11.36
CA ARG A 186 10.02 4.43 12.82
C ARG A 186 10.26 5.83 13.38
N ILE A 187 9.54 6.81 12.84
CA ILE A 187 9.79 8.21 13.11
C ILE A 187 8.49 8.84 13.51
N LEU A 188 8.52 9.57 14.60
CA LEU A 188 7.44 10.43 15.06
C LEU A 188 7.80 11.89 14.85
N TYR A 189 6.80 12.72 14.62
CA TYR A 189 6.91 14.16 14.71
C TYR A 189 6.15 14.63 15.93
N LEU A 190 6.78 15.49 16.72
CA LEU A 190 6.22 16.04 17.96
C LEU A 190 6.10 17.56 17.84
N ASN A 191 5.12 18.12 18.55
CA ASN A 191 4.99 19.55 18.77
C ASN A 191 5.77 20.01 20.03
N ASN A 192 5.68 21.30 20.39
CA ASN A 192 6.34 21.86 21.56
C ASN A 192 5.87 21.27 22.92
N ASN A 193 4.77 20.54 22.93
CA ASN A 193 4.21 19.92 24.14
C ASN A 193 4.56 18.42 24.22
N ASP A 194 5.50 17.96 23.39
CA ASP A 194 5.86 16.54 23.23
C ASP A 194 4.68 15.64 22.80
N GLU A 195 3.68 16.25 22.12
CA GLU A 195 2.55 15.53 21.59
C GLU A 195 2.75 15.23 20.10
N GLU A 196 2.23 14.08 19.64
CA GLU A 196 2.28 13.72 18.23
C GLU A 196 1.55 14.76 17.34
N SER A 197 2.24 15.27 16.33
CA SER A 197 1.72 16.14 15.29
C SER A 197 2.21 15.59 13.95
N LEU A 198 1.31 14.97 13.19
CA LEU A 198 1.68 14.16 12.05
C LEU A 198 1.08 14.73 10.74
N PRO A 199 1.81 14.67 9.62
CA PRO A 199 1.29 15.08 8.31
C PRO A 199 0.18 14.17 7.80
N ASP A 200 -0.75 14.75 7.04
CA ASP A 200 -1.73 14.02 6.25
C ASP A 200 -1.21 13.80 4.83
N TYR A 201 -1.35 12.58 4.31
CA TYR A 201 -0.90 12.24 2.96
C TYR A 201 -2.08 11.85 2.07
N SER A 202 -2.13 12.45 0.89
CA SER A 202 -3.03 12.04 -0.19
C SER A 202 -2.22 11.50 -1.37
N LYS A 203 -2.68 10.41 -1.96
CA LYS A 203 -2.08 9.80 -3.15
C LYS A 203 -3.15 9.55 -4.19
N TYR A 204 -2.82 9.79 -5.44
CA TYR A 204 -3.62 9.34 -6.57
C TYR A 204 -2.73 8.86 -7.70
N GLY A 205 -3.26 8.00 -8.52
CA GLY A 205 -2.51 7.53 -9.67
C GLY A 205 -3.36 6.78 -10.67
N VAL A 206 -2.70 6.53 -11.78
CA VAL A 206 -3.23 5.74 -12.88
C VAL A 206 -2.19 4.71 -13.29
N ASP A 207 -2.66 3.56 -13.74
CA ASP A 207 -1.77 2.50 -14.18
C ASP A 207 -2.43 1.60 -15.23
N PHE A 208 -1.62 0.81 -15.91
CA PHE A 208 -2.09 -0.22 -16.81
C PHE A 208 -1.18 -1.46 -16.78
N LEU A 209 -1.75 -2.60 -17.15
CA LEU A 209 -1.02 -3.81 -17.47
C LEU A 209 -1.61 -4.39 -18.76
N PHE A 210 -0.75 -4.53 -19.79
CA PHE A 210 -1.07 -5.16 -21.06
C PHE A 210 -0.33 -6.50 -21.18
N LYS A 211 -0.99 -7.51 -21.77
CA LYS A 211 -0.40 -8.82 -22.06
C LYS A 211 -0.89 -9.39 -23.37
N TYR A 212 0.03 -9.98 -24.14
CA TYR A 212 -0.28 -10.67 -25.36
C TYR A 212 0.87 -11.58 -25.82
N ARG A 213 0.64 -12.86 -26.02
CA ARG A 213 1.56 -13.87 -26.59
C ARG A 213 2.96 -13.90 -25.94
N GLY A 214 3.03 -13.72 -24.63
CA GLY A 214 4.28 -13.69 -23.86
C GLY A 214 4.87 -12.30 -23.67
N PHE A 215 4.40 -11.28 -24.40
CA PHE A 215 4.75 -9.90 -24.13
C PHE A 215 3.90 -9.35 -22.98
N SER A 216 4.52 -8.54 -22.12
CA SER A 216 3.83 -7.78 -21.09
C SER A 216 4.42 -6.39 -20.92
N ALA A 217 3.54 -5.39 -20.74
CA ALA A 217 3.91 -4.02 -20.43
C ALA A 217 3.13 -3.54 -19.23
N LEU A 218 3.83 -2.96 -18.25
CA LEU A 218 3.29 -2.36 -17.04
C LEU A 218 3.73 -0.89 -17.01
N GLY A 219 2.77 0.01 -16.80
CA GLY A 219 3.04 1.43 -16.57
C GLY A 219 2.26 1.93 -15.37
N GLU A 220 2.88 2.78 -14.56
CA GLU A 220 2.31 3.35 -13.35
C GLU A 220 2.71 4.82 -13.21
N TYR A 221 1.75 5.66 -12.83
CA TYR A 221 1.97 7.04 -12.42
C TYR A 221 1.32 7.24 -11.06
N VAL A 222 2.08 7.78 -10.10
CA VAL A 222 1.60 8.10 -8.75
C VAL A 222 2.03 9.51 -8.39
N LYS A 223 1.10 10.30 -7.88
CA LYS A 223 1.38 11.59 -7.25
C LYS A 223 0.96 11.54 -5.79
N SER A 224 1.85 12.00 -4.92
CA SER A 224 1.59 12.16 -3.49
C SER A 224 1.67 13.63 -3.11
N SER A 225 0.81 14.05 -2.21
CA SER A 225 0.83 15.36 -1.57
C SER A 225 0.73 15.18 -0.06
N ALA A 226 1.29 16.10 0.69
CA ALA A 226 1.21 16.15 2.14
C ALA A 226 0.68 17.50 2.60
N ILE A 227 -0.17 17.48 3.62
CA ILE A 227 -0.51 18.64 4.44
C ILE A 227 0.28 18.47 5.73
N VAL A 228 1.18 19.40 5.99
CA VAL A 228 2.11 19.31 7.13
C VAL A 228 1.67 20.30 8.20
N PRO A 229 1.41 19.86 9.44
CA PRO A 229 1.15 20.74 10.56
C PRO A 229 2.32 21.72 10.78
N VAL A 230 1.98 22.95 11.14
CA VAL A 230 2.99 24.01 11.35
C VAL A 230 3.55 24.06 12.78
N ASP A 231 3.00 23.25 13.66
CA ASP A 231 3.39 23.15 15.07
C ASP A 231 4.45 22.08 15.35
N ILE A 232 4.86 21.33 14.34
CA ILE A 232 5.91 20.32 14.45
C ILE A 232 7.24 20.98 14.75
N THR A 233 7.87 20.54 15.84
CA THR A 233 9.17 21.04 16.29
C THR A 233 10.26 20.00 16.32
N GLN A 234 9.90 18.73 16.45
CA GLN A 234 10.87 17.64 16.61
C GLN A 234 10.54 16.43 15.74
N ARG A 235 11.61 15.77 15.32
CA ARG A 235 11.58 14.46 14.71
C ARG A 235 12.27 13.46 15.61
N VAL A 236 11.52 12.49 16.10
CA VAL A 236 11.99 11.50 17.08
C VAL A 236 12.05 10.12 16.46
N ARG A 237 13.05 9.33 16.84
CA ARG A 237 13.17 7.92 16.47
C ARG A 237 12.43 7.05 17.49
N ASN A 238 12.19 5.77 17.17
CA ASN A 238 11.52 4.82 18.06
C ASN A 238 12.24 4.58 19.39
N ASP A 239 13.55 4.84 19.44
CA ASP A 239 14.34 4.76 20.66
C ASP A 239 14.22 6.01 21.56
N GLY A 240 13.37 6.97 21.18
CA GLY A 240 13.17 8.23 21.88
C GLY A 240 14.24 9.29 21.58
N THR A 241 15.24 9.00 20.74
CA THR A 241 16.26 9.99 20.41
C THR A 241 15.75 11.03 19.43
N ILE A 242 15.97 12.32 19.73
CA ILE A 242 15.69 13.42 18.82
C ILE A 242 16.67 13.32 17.65
N SER A 243 16.14 13.21 16.43
CA SER A 243 16.98 13.11 15.25
C SER A 243 17.08 14.42 14.47
N MET A 244 16.13 15.32 14.65
CA MET A 244 16.12 16.65 14.07
C MET A 244 15.21 17.57 14.90
N ASP A 245 15.60 18.85 15.00
CA ASP A 245 14.76 19.94 15.47
C ASP A 245 14.32 20.78 14.30
N PHE A 246 13.12 21.31 14.34
CA PHE A 246 12.55 22.16 13.31
C PHE A 246 12.10 23.49 13.89
N THR A 247 12.25 24.56 13.13
CA THR A 247 11.65 25.85 13.46
C THR A 247 10.16 25.82 13.07
N PRO A 248 9.23 26.00 14.02
CA PRO A 248 7.81 25.97 13.71
C PRO A 248 7.35 27.25 13.02
N GLY A 249 6.24 27.15 12.28
CA GLY A 249 5.59 28.29 11.65
C GLY A 249 6.22 28.72 10.34
N VAL A 250 5.93 29.96 9.96
CA VAL A 250 6.47 30.64 8.77
C VAL A 250 7.50 31.64 9.25
N ASP A 251 8.63 31.73 8.60
CA ASP A 251 9.66 32.72 8.96
C ASP A 251 9.19 34.14 8.72
N GLY A 252 9.99 35.13 9.18
CA GLY A 252 9.66 36.52 9.04
C GLY A 252 9.57 37.06 7.59
N ASN A 253 10.00 36.25 6.61
CA ASN A 253 9.91 36.54 5.18
C ASN A 253 8.71 35.86 4.52
N GLY A 254 7.94 35.07 5.26
CA GLY A 254 6.83 34.27 4.74
C GLY A 254 7.26 32.92 4.14
N ASP A 255 8.51 32.51 4.36
CA ASP A 255 8.99 31.20 3.92
C ASP A 255 8.43 30.07 4.80
N LEU A 256 8.26 28.91 4.19
CA LEU A 256 7.78 27.71 4.88
C LEU A 256 8.78 27.27 5.94
N ASN A 257 8.28 26.77 7.07
CA ASN A 257 9.13 26.24 8.11
C ASN A 257 9.96 25.02 7.65
N ASP A 258 10.98 24.68 8.41
CA ASP A 258 11.93 23.64 8.05
C ASP A 258 11.29 22.28 7.88
N ILE A 259 10.25 21.96 8.66
CA ILE A 259 9.54 20.68 8.52
C ILE A 259 8.81 20.56 7.19
N ILE A 260 8.20 21.63 6.69
CA ILE A 260 7.51 21.62 5.40
C ILE A 260 8.53 21.40 4.27
N ASN A 261 9.67 22.09 4.33
CA ASN A 261 10.76 21.91 3.38
C ASN A 261 11.35 20.49 3.44
N TYR A 262 11.52 19.95 4.63
CA TYR A 262 12.00 18.57 4.84
C TYR A 262 11.04 17.54 4.24
N VAL A 263 9.74 17.63 4.53
CA VAL A 263 8.73 16.71 3.98
C VAL A 263 8.64 16.83 2.47
N LYS A 264 8.67 18.07 1.92
CA LYS A 264 8.66 18.33 0.49
C LYS A 264 9.87 17.71 -0.21
N GLY A 265 11.06 17.86 0.34
CA GLY A 265 12.28 17.24 -0.20
C GLY A 265 12.25 15.70 -0.20
N ARG A 266 11.51 15.07 0.70
CA ARG A 266 11.32 13.61 0.74
C ARG A 266 10.23 13.09 -0.18
N MET A 267 9.38 13.95 -0.72
CA MET A 267 8.35 13.56 -1.69
C MET A 267 8.84 13.60 -3.15
N MET A 268 9.91 14.32 -3.42
CA MET A 268 10.59 14.33 -4.73
C MET A 268 11.54 13.12 -4.86
#